data_ba5f4f23516bdb93e79f26076b1e35df
#
_entry.id   ba5f4f23516bdb93e79f26076b1e35df
#
_cell.length_a   1.000
_cell.length_b   1.000
_cell.length_c   1.000
_cell.angle_alpha   90.00
_cell.angle_beta   90.00
_cell.angle_gamma   90.00
#
_symmetry.space_group_name_H-M   'P 1'
#
loop_
_entity.id
_entity.type
_entity.pdbx_description
1 polymer ?
#
loop_
_entity_poly.entity_id
_entity_poly.type
_entity_poly.pdbx_seq_one_letter_code
_entity_poly.pdbx_strand_id
1 'polypeptide(L)'
;MSSALVTRARAILEADWTSRHRIGLRLIVTATAVTVLVGFMGPSAVALRLGPRNSLLPPWYLPGGLIQLNEWVAVVSLWVAPAAGSIGLWICYRAVDGGWRPNVRRLFLLGAALATVTSLVPPLTSADVLMYAAYGRLMVLGWNPYDITPANIIRQEFDPVMRWVEAPWPDTPSVYGPIASFTQWLAATLGGENMHQVVFWLQMFALIPFLIVGLIVVKMAHGDPAFQTRAVLFTVLNPIMIWSICAQAHNEPLTLMFAVAGFWFIRRNALLAGVGIGLAGCVKVSLVYYGLAMVWGYRHQPRKLVQLCLAAAVTIGLGYGLFAPEALFAAARNTSYVSAGSWTEWLHALGTVTIGDGPSRRVMSTLGLIGLFVIAWMLSRVLPWVTAPGGAPGTDPRRDPLTITVRTAALL
;
A
#
# COMPACT_ATOMS: atom_id res chain seq x y z
N MET A 1 14.16 34.73 15.77
CA MET A 1 13.00 34.54 14.83
C MET A 1 12.20 35.83 14.81
N SER A 2 12.09 36.52 13.67
CA SER A 2 11.50 37.85 13.60
C SER A 2 10.00 37.82 13.90
N SER A 3 9.48 38.85 14.59
CA SER A 3 8.04 39.04 14.91
C SER A 3 7.14 38.90 13.68
N ALA A 4 7.65 39.25 12.51
CA ALA A 4 6.96 39.11 11.22
C ALA A 4 6.67 37.65 10.81
N LEU A 5 7.53 36.70 11.14
CA LEU A 5 7.30 35.26 10.88
C LEU A 5 6.23 34.69 11.80
N VAL A 6 6.21 35.10 13.07
CA VAL A 6 5.19 34.70 14.04
C VAL A 6 3.82 35.28 13.67
N THR A 7 3.76 36.54 13.24
CA THR A 7 2.53 37.20 12.78
C THR A 7 1.98 36.56 11.49
N ARG A 8 2.85 36.22 10.51
CA ARG A 8 2.44 35.49 9.31
C ARG A 8 1.96 34.09 9.64
N ALA A 9 2.61 33.36 10.54
CA ALA A 9 2.16 32.04 10.98
C ALA A 9 0.79 32.10 11.67
N ARG A 10 0.55 33.12 12.52
CA ARG A 10 -0.79 33.36 13.11
C ARG A 10 -1.85 33.68 12.06
N ALA A 11 -1.59 34.58 11.13
CA ALA A 11 -2.52 34.90 10.05
C ALA A 11 -2.87 33.69 9.17
N ILE A 12 -1.93 32.75 8.96
CA ILE A 12 -2.20 31.48 8.27
C ILE A 12 -3.09 30.57 9.12
N LEU A 13 -2.91 30.55 10.44
CA LEU A 13 -3.72 29.75 11.36
C LEU A 13 -5.16 30.30 11.53
N GLU A 14 -5.35 31.62 11.44
CA GLU A 14 -6.63 32.32 11.57
C GLU A 14 -7.38 32.46 10.23
N ALA A 15 -6.77 32.04 9.12
CA ALA A 15 -7.41 32.11 7.80
C ALA A 15 -8.67 31.24 7.73
N ASP A 16 -9.71 31.75 7.06
CA ASP A 16 -10.91 30.95 6.76
C ASP A 16 -10.57 29.82 5.77
N TRP A 17 -10.24 28.67 6.33
CA TRP A 17 -9.91 27.46 5.57
C TRP A 17 -11.14 26.82 4.93
N THR A 18 -12.34 27.09 5.47
CA THR A 18 -13.58 26.47 4.99
C THR A 18 -13.84 26.78 3.52
N SER A 19 -13.59 28.01 3.09
CA SER A 19 -13.76 28.43 1.70
C SER A 19 -12.70 27.84 0.75
N ARG A 20 -11.53 27.45 1.26
CA ARG A 20 -10.38 26.97 0.46
C ARG A 20 -10.46 25.51 0.04
N HIS A 21 -11.42 24.72 0.56
CA HIS A 21 -11.57 23.32 0.18
C HIS A 21 -11.66 23.10 -1.34
N ARG A 22 -12.26 24.06 -2.08
CA ARG A 22 -12.34 23.97 -3.57
C ARG A 22 -10.97 24.01 -4.22
N ILE A 23 -10.04 24.81 -3.69
CA ILE A 23 -8.65 24.88 -4.19
C ILE A 23 -7.96 23.54 -3.89
N GLY A 24 -8.12 23.03 -2.68
CA GLY A 24 -7.56 21.73 -2.29
C GLY A 24 -8.04 20.59 -3.19
N LEU A 25 -9.35 20.49 -3.44
CA LEU A 25 -9.91 19.47 -4.32
C LEU A 25 -9.42 19.63 -5.77
N ARG A 26 -9.35 20.87 -6.29
CA ARG A 26 -8.81 21.11 -7.64
C ARG A 26 -7.36 20.64 -7.75
N LEU A 27 -6.52 20.93 -6.76
CA LEU A 27 -5.13 20.46 -6.75
C LEU A 27 -5.03 18.92 -6.75
N ILE A 28 -5.85 18.23 -5.95
CA ILE A 28 -5.90 16.76 -5.93
C ILE A 28 -6.33 16.21 -7.30
N VAL A 29 -7.40 16.75 -7.88
CA VAL A 29 -7.91 16.31 -9.19
C VAL A 29 -6.88 16.57 -10.28
N THR A 30 -6.27 17.77 -10.33
CA THR A 30 -5.26 18.12 -11.33
C THR A 30 -4.01 17.24 -11.18
N ALA A 31 -3.55 17.01 -9.96
CA ALA A 31 -2.42 16.12 -9.69
C ALA A 31 -2.67 14.70 -10.21
N THR A 32 -3.85 14.15 -9.92
CA THR A 32 -4.24 12.83 -10.42
C THR A 32 -4.38 12.83 -11.95
N ALA A 33 -4.97 13.88 -12.53
CA ALA A 33 -5.10 14.00 -13.99
C ALA A 33 -3.73 14.05 -14.67
N VAL A 34 -2.75 14.77 -14.13
CA VAL A 34 -1.36 14.77 -14.62
C VAL A 34 -0.76 13.38 -14.54
N THR A 35 -0.92 12.66 -13.43
CA THR A 35 -0.45 11.28 -13.30
C THR A 35 -1.07 10.37 -14.36
N VAL A 36 -2.39 10.46 -14.58
CA VAL A 36 -3.10 9.69 -15.62
C VAL A 36 -2.60 10.04 -17.02
N LEU A 37 -2.41 11.33 -17.32
CA LEU A 37 -1.90 11.77 -18.63
C LEU A 37 -0.49 11.23 -18.90
N VAL A 38 0.40 11.27 -17.90
CA VAL A 38 1.74 10.67 -18.03
C VAL A 38 1.63 9.17 -18.27
N GLY A 39 0.74 8.45 -17.55
CA GLY A 39 0.50 7.02 -17.76
C GLY A 39 -0.04 6.69 -19.15
N PHE A 40 -0.92 7.54 -19.67
CA PHE A 40 -1.51 7.36 -20.98
C PHE A 40 -0.54 7.66 -22.13
N MET A 41 0.34 8.65 -21.96
CA MET A 41 1.29 9.07 -23.00
C MET A 41 2.65 8.36 -22.90
N GLY A 42 2.98 7.75 -21.74
CA GLY A 42 4.31 7.18 -21.48
C GLY A 42 5.40 8.25 -21.37
N PRO A 43 6.68 7.89 -21.24
CA PRO A 43 7.20 6.53 -21.15
C PRO A 43 6.96 5.89 -19.77
N SER A 44 6.82 4.56 -19.75
CA SER A 44 6.85 3.77 -18.52
C SER A 44 7.49 2.40 -18.81
N ALA A 45 8.22 1.85 -17.85
CA ALA A 45 8.83 0.54 -17.98
C ALA A 45 7.78 -0.55 -18.29
N VAL A 46 6.60 -0.44 -17.71
CA VAL A 46 5.50 -1.39 -17.90
C VAL A 46 4.86 -1.23 -19.27
N ALA A 47 4.56 0.01 -19.72
CA ALA A 47 3.91 0.27 -20.98
C ALA A 47 4.67 -0.32 -22.18
N LEU A 48 6.01 -0.25 -22.15
CA LEU A 48 6.88 -0.81 -23.19
C LEU A 48 6.85 -2.34 -23.26
N ARG A 49 6.35 -3.01 -22.23
CA ARG A 49 6.40 -4.46 -22.04
C ARG A 49 5.03 -5.13 -22.09
N LEU A 50 3.96 -4.36 -22.27
CA LEU A 50 2.60 -4.90 -22.35
C LEU A 50 2.36 -5.74 -23.61
N GLY A 51 3.17 -5.56 -24.64
CA GLY A 51 3.01 -6.27 -25.91
C GLY A 51 1.80 -5.81 -26.72
N PRO A 52 1.40 -6.58 -27.74
CA PRO A 52 0.31 -6.21 -28.63
C PRO A 52 -1.03 -6.15 -27.87
N ARG A 53 -1.81 -5.13 -28.22
CA ARG A 53 -3.12 -4.88 -27.63
C ARG A 53 -4.19 -5.64 -28.41
N ASN A 54 -4.58 -6.80 -27.89
CA ASN A 54 -5.52 -7.70 -28.55
C ASN A 54 -6.98 -7.51 -28.09
N SER A 55 -7.24 -6.55 -27.20
CA SER A 55 -8.58 -6.29 -26.66
C SER A 55 -8.78 -4.82 -26.38
N LEU A 56 -10.06 -4.42 -26.19
CA LEU A 56 -10.43 -3.07 -25.75
C LEU A 56 -10.24 -2.87 -24.23
N LEU A 57 -9.85 -3.91 -23.50
CA LEU A 57 -9.60 -3.82 -22.07
C LEU A 57 -8.43 -2.87 -21.75
N PRO A 58 -8.45 -2.17 -20.62
CA PRO A 58 -7.30 -1.43 -20.15
C PRO A 58 -6.11 -2.40 -19.85
N PRO A 59 -4.93 -1.86 -19.57
CA PRO A 59 -4.58 -0.44 -19.46
C PRO A 59 -4.51 0.26 -20.83
N TRP A 60 -5.06 1.48 -20.87
CA TRP A 60 -5.06 2.29 -22.09
C TRP A 60 -3.85 3.20 -22.16
N TYR A 61 -3.18 3.23 -23.31
CA TYR A 61 -2.03 4.08 -23.57
C TYR A 61 -1.94 4.39 -25.07
N LEU A 62 -1.24 5.47 -25.40
CA LEU A 62 -0.95 5.81 -26.79
C LEU A 62 0.09 4.85 -27.36
N PRO A 63 -0.11 4.32 -28.57
CA PRO A 63 0.90 3.52 -29.25
C PRO A 63 2.20 4.33 -29.41
N GLY A 64 3.34 3.65 -29.19
CA GLY A 64 4.64 4.28 -29.36
C GLY A 64 4.80 4.89 -30.76
N GLY A 65 5.27 6.12 -30.82
CA GLY A 65 5.50 6.87 -32.06
C GLY A 65 4.46 7.94 -32.39
N LEU A 66 3.27 7.96 -31.78
CA LEU A 66 2.29 9.05 -32.04
C LEU A 66 2.63 10.31 -31.22
N ILE A 67 2.81 10.18 -29.92
CA ILE A 67 3.26 11.26 -29.03
C ILE A 67 4.04 10.57 -27.91
N GLN A 68 5.29 10.97 -27.72
CA GLN A 68 6.09 10.54 -26.57
C GLN A 68 6.46 11.75 -25.73
N LEU A 69 6.13 11.71 -24.44
CA LEU A 69 6.66 12.68 -23.50
C LEU A 69 8.16 12.49 -23.36
N ASN A 70 8.88 13.60 -23.31
CA ASN A 70 10.29 13.56 -22.90
C ASN A 70 10.38 12.94 -21.50
N GLU A 71 11.36 12.08 -21.29
CA GLU A 71 11.55 11.34 -20.02
C GLU A 71 11.65 12.29 -18.83
N TRP A 72 12.38 13.40 -18.94
CA TRP A 72 12.49 14.39 -17.87
C TRP A 72 11.16 15.08 -17.56
N VAL A 73 10.35 15.35 -18.59
CA VAL A 73 9.00 15.92 -18.39
C VAL A 73 8.13 14.91 -17.63
N ALA A 74 8.20 13.63 -17.99
CA ALA A 74 7.48 12.56 -17.28
C ALA A 74 7.95 12.45 -15.82
N VAL A 75 9.26 12.36 -15.57
CA VAL A 75 9.84 12.25 -14.23
C VAL A 75 9.47 13.45 -13.37
N VAL A 76 9.68 14.68 -13.86
CA VAL A 76 9.33 15.91 -13.11
C VAL A 76 7.84 15.95 -12.81
N SER A 77 6.99 15.61 -13.76
CA SER A 77 5.53 15.58 -13.59
C SER A 77 5.13 14.56 -12.51
N LEU A 78 5.75 13.38 -12.48
CA LEU A 78 5.48 12.33 -11.49
C LEU A 78 5.96 12.67 -10.07
N TRP A 79 6.85 13.63 -9.89
CA TRP A 79 7.22 14.16 -8.58
C TRP A 79 6.38 15.39 -8.19
N VAL A 80 6.15 16.29 -9.13
CA VAL A 80 5.40 17.55 -8.88
C VAL A 80 3.92 17.25 -8.62
N ALA A 81 3.33 16.31 -9.35
CA ALA A 81 1.92 16.00 -9.21
C ALA A 81 1.57 15.52 -7.78
N PRO A 82 2.19 14.46 -7.22
CA PRO A 82 1.87 14.03 -5.86
C PRO A 82 2.22 15.10 -4.81
N ALA A 83 3.26 15.91 -5.02
CA ALA A 83 3.58 17.03 -4.13
C ALA A 83 2.46 18.10 -4.13
N ALA A 84 2.00 18.53 -5.31
CA ALA A 84 0.89 19.47 -5.44
C ALA A 84 -0.41 18.89 -4.88
N GLY A 85 -0.68 17.60 -5.15
CA GLY A 85 -1.81 16.88 -4.58
C GLY A 85 -1.77 16.83 -3.05
N SER A 86 -0.59 16.65 -2.46
CA SER A 86 -0.39 16.65 -1.00
C SER A 86 -0.67 18.01 -0.38
N ILE A 87 -0.30 19.10 -1.06
CA ILE A 87 -0.69 20.45 -0.66
C ILE A 87 -2.23 20.59 -0.71
N GLY A 88 -2.86 20.08 -1.77
CA GLY A 88 -4.31 20.03 -1.89
C GLY A 88 -4.98 19.25 -0.77
N LEU A 89 -4.43 18.09 -0.42
CA LEU A 89 -4.88 17.25 0.70
C LEU A 89 -4.78 18.02 2.04
N TRP A 90 -3.65 18.65 2.28
CA TRP A 90 -3.44 19.47 3.48
C TRP A 90 -4.46 20.63 3.59
N ILE A 91 -4.73 21.34 2.48
CA ILE A 91 -5.74 22.40 2.43
C ILE A 91 -7.13 21.82 2.76
N CYS A 92 -7.52 20.69 2.19
CA CYS A 92 -8.78 20.03 2.50
C CYS A 92 -8.85 19.60 3.96
N TYR A 93 -7.76 19.08 4.52
CA TYR A 93 -7.69 18.70 5.92
C TYR A 93 -7.88 19.89 6.85
N ARG A 94 -7.21 21.02 6.58
CA ARG A 94 -7.39 22.28 7.31
C ARG A 94 -8.82 22.83 7.17
N ALA A 95 -9.45 22.64 6.01
CA ALA A 95 -10.85 23.03 5.82
C ALA A 95 -11.80 22.20 6.71
N VAL A 96 -11.53 20.91 6.91
CA VAL A 96 -12.29 20.07 7.86
C VAL A 96 -12.12 20.58 9.29
N ASP A 97 -10.93 21.01 9.70
CA ASP A 97 -10.69 21.62 11.01
C ASP A 97 -11.48 22.94 11.14
N GLY A 98 -11.58 23.72 10.07
CA GLY A 98 -12.40 24.95 9.98
C GLY A 98 -13.91 24.74 9.92
N GLY A 99 -14.38 23.48 9.91
CA GLY A 99 -15.81 23.18 9.91
C GLY A 99 -16.40 22.72 8.56
N TRP A 100 -15.60 22.54 7.52
CA TRP A 100 -16.08 22.00 6.25
C TRP A 100 -16.61 20.56 6.44
N ARG A 101 -17.88 20.35 6.06
CA ARG A 101 -18.59 19.06 6.18
C ARG A 101 -19.24 18.72 4.83
N PRO A 102 -18.49 18.13 3.89
CA PRO A 102 -19.03 17.73 2.60
C PRO A 102 -19.96 16.52 2.71
N ASN A 103 -20.69 16.25 1.64
CA ASN A 103 -21.36 14.97 1.49
C ASN A 103 -20.28 13.87 1.31
N VAL A 104 -20.12 13.03 2.33
CA VAL A 104 -19.10 11.97 2.40
C VAL A 104 -19.20 11.00 1.22
N ARG A 105 -20.44 10.63 0.81
CA ARG A 105 -20.65 9.73 -0.32
C ARG A 105 -20.14 10.34 -1.63
N ARG A 106 -20.44 11.62 -1.90
CA ARG A 106 -19.96 12.30 -3.12
C ARG A 106 -18.45 12.43 -3.11
N LEU A 107 -17.86 12.74 -1.95
CA LEU A 107 -16.41 12.84 -1.81
C LEU A 107 -15.74 11.47 -2.02
N PHE A 108 -16.31 10.41 -1.46
CA PHE A 108 -15.84 9.03 -1.69
C PHE A 108 -15.91 8.63 -3.16
N LEU A 109 -17.03 8.92 -3.82
CA LEU A 109 -17.21 8.62 -5.26
C LEU A 109 -16.20 9.38 -6.12
N LEU A 110 -15.87 10.63 -5.78
CA LEU A 110 -14.80 11.37 -6.46
C LEU A 110 -13.46 10.65 -6.31
N GLY A 111 -13.07 10.29 -5.08
CA GLY A 111 -11.83 9.55 -4.85
C GLY A 111 -11.80 8.19 -5.56
N ALA A 112 -12.91 7.45 -5.50
CA ALA A 112 -13.04 6.18 -6.20
C ALA A 112 -12.92 6.34 -7.74
N ALA A 113 -13.52 7.38 -8.32
CA ALA A 113 -13.38 7.66 -9.74
C ALA A 113 -11.93 7.99 -10.11
N LEU A 114 -11.24 8.83 -9.32
CA LEU A 114 -9.83 9.17 -9.55
C LEU A 114 -8.92 7.92 -9.45
N ALA A 115 -9.11 7.10 -8.42
CA ALA A 115 -8.38 5.85 -8.26
C ALA A 115 -8.62 4.88 -9.43
N THR A 116 -9.89 4.74 -9.86
CA THR A 116 -10.26 3.89 -10.99
C THR A 116 -9.60 4.36 -12.28
N VAL A 117 -9.73 5.64 -12.63
CA VAL A 117 -9.12 6.17 -13.87
C VAL A 117 -7.60 6.00 -13.87
N THR A 118 -6.96 6.17 -12.70
CA THR A 118 -5.51 5.93 -12.55
C THR A 118 -5.15 4.45 -12.77
N SER A 119 -5.99 3.53 -12.34
CA SER A 119 -5.78 2.09 -12.56
C SER A 119 -6.15 1.61 -13.97
N LEU A 120 -6.63 2.49 -14.86
CA LEU A 120 -6.94 2.16 -16.25
C LEU A 120 -5.83 2.58 -17.23
N VAL A 121 -4.74 3.16 -16.75
CA VAL A 121 -3.51 3.42 -17.51
C VAL A 121 -2.39 2.49 -17.05
N PRO A 122 -1.33 2.28 -17.85
CA PRO A 122 -0.22 1.43 -17.45
C PRO A 122 0.42 1.88 -16.13
N PRO A 123 0.85 0.95 -15.28
CA PRO A 123 1.65 1.28 -14.10
C PRO A 123 2.89 2.09 -14.47
N LEU A 124 3.22 3.10 -13.65
CA LEU A 124 4.17 4.16 -14.00
C LEU A 124 5.54 4.02 -13.34
N THR A 125 5.53 3.94 -12.02
CA THR A 125 6.72 4.19 -11.19
C THR A 125 7.28 2.92 -10.54
N SER A 126 6.62 1.76 -10.76
CA SER A 126 7.11 0.45 -10.33
C SER A 126 6.87 -0.58 -11.42
N ALA A 127 7.80 -1.48 -11.56
CA ALA A 127 7.72 -2.66 -12.44
C ALA A 127 7.32 -3.94 -11.68
N ASP A 128 6.99 -3.86 -10.39
CA ASP A 128 6.63 -5.01 -9.55
C ASP A 128 5.47 -5.83 -10.13
N VAL A 129 4.55 -5.19 -10.84
CA VAL A 129 3.44 -5.85 -11.52
C VAL A 129 3.90 -6.89 -12.54
N LEU A 130 5.06 -6.68 -13.18
CA LEU A 130 5.64 -7.63 -14.14
C LEU A 130 6.14 -8.89 -13.41
N MET A 131 6.67 -8.72 -12.19
CA MET A 131 7.07 -9.83 -11.35
C MET A 131 5.85 -10.60 -10.82
N TYR A 132 4.76 -9.91 -10.42
CA TYR A 132 3.51 -10.57 -10.05
C TYR A 132 2.94 -11.40 -11.21
N ALA A 133 2.98 -10.85 -12.42
CA ALA A 133 2.57 -11.55 -13.63
C ALA A 133 3.42 -12.83 -13.86
N ALA A 134 4.74 -12.73 -13.67
CA ALA A 134 5.65 -13.86 -13.85
C ALA A 134 5.41 -14.99 -12.82
N TYR A 135 5.22 -14.65 -11.54
CA TYR A 135 4.89 -15.64 -10.53
C TYR A 135 3.53 -16.30 -10.79
N GLY A 136 2.54 -15.52 -11.24
CA GLY A 136 1.26 -16.06 -11.69
C GLY A 136 1.42 -17.02 -12.88
N ARG A 137 2.25 -16.65 -13.86
CA ARG A 137 2.54 -17.47 -15.04
C ARG A 137 3.23 -18.78 -14.68
N LEU A 138 4.21 -18.77 -13.75
CA LEU A 138 4.83 -20.00 -13.23
C LEU A 138 3.77 -20.98 -12.73
N MET A 139 2.83 -20.50 -11.92
CA MET A 139 1.76 -21.36 -11.37
C MET A 139 0.80 -21.88 -12.44
N VAL A 140 0.48 -21.08 -13.47
CA VAL A 140 -0.33 -21.54 -14.62
C VAL A 140 0.36 -22.66 -15.38
N LEU A 141 1.70 -22.63 -15.46
CA LEU A 141 2.51 -23.67 -16.08
C LEU A 141 2.77 -24.88 -15.16
N GLY A 142 2.22 -24.88 -13.95
CA GLY A 142 2.37 -25.98 -12.99
C GLY A 142 3.65 -25.91 -12.14
N TRP A 143 4.40 -24.81 -12.19
CA TRP A 143 5.61 -24.62 -11.41
C TRP A 143 5.33 -23.98 -10.05
N ASN A 144 6.04 -24.40 -9.01
CA ASN A 144 5.98 -23.78 -7.69
C ASN A 144 6.83 -22.49 -7.67
N PRO A 145 6.23 -21.29 -7.52
CA PRO A 145 6.97 -20.03 -7.57
C PRO A 145 7.85 -19.78 -6.35
N TYR A 146 7.78 -20.63 -5.32
CA TYR A 146 8.62 -20.54 -4.13
C TYR A 146 9.96 -21.27 -4.28
N ASP A 147 10.06 -22.18 -5.26
CA ASP A 147 11.25 -22.98 -5.54
C ASP A 147 11.83 -22.65 -6.92
N ILE A 148 10.95 -22.41 -7.90
CA ILE A 148 11.34 -22.12 -9.28
C ILE A 148 11.22 -20.61 -9.52
N THR A 149 12.27 -20.04 -10.11
CA THR A 149 12.30 -18.60 -10.45
C THR A 149 11.95 -18.38 -11.92
N PRO A 150 11.48 -17.18 -12.30
CA PRO A 150 11.29 -16.85 -13.72
C PRO A 150 12.53 -17.12 -14.57
N ALA A 151 13.74 -16.83 -14.05
CA ALA A 151 15.00 -17.07 -14.74
C ALA A 151 15.26 -18.55 -15.05
N ASN A 152 14.79 -19.47 -14.22
CA ASN A 152 14.94 -20.90 -14.49
C ASN A 152 14.23 -21.32 -15.80
N ILE A 153 13.09 -20.70 -16.07
CA ILE A 153 12.30 -21.01 -17.27
C ILE A 153 12.83 -20.24 -18.48
N ILE A 154 13.01 -18.92 -18.39
CA ILE A 154 13.39 -18.09 -19.54
C ILE A 154 14.80 -18.37 -20.08
N ARG A 155 15.66 -19.05 -19.32
CA ARG A 155 16.97 -19.55 -19.81
C ARG A 155 16.84 -20.80 -20.69
N GLN A 156 15.71 -21.50 -20.64
CA GLN A 156 15.47 -22.74 -21.37
C GLN A 156 14.45 -22.57 -22.48
N GLU A 157 13.41 -21.76 -22.22
CA GLU A 157 12.27 -21.60 -23.11
C GLU A 157 11.87 -20.14 -23.21
N PHE A 158 11.26 -19.79 -24.34
CA PHE A 158 10.65 -18.48 -24.52
C PHE A 158 9.29 -18.43 -23.82
N ASP A 159 9.10 -17.48 -22.88
CA ASP A 159 7.78 -17.17 -22.33
C ASP A 159 7.44 -15.70 -22.53
N PRO A 160 6.26 -15.38 -23.12
CA PRO A 160 5.89 -14.01 -23.46
C PRO A 160 5.61 -13.10 -22.24
N VAL A 161 5.40 -13.69 -21.05
CA VAL A 161 5.13 -12.97 -19.80
C VAL A 161 6.39 -12.88 -18.94
N MET A 162 7.04 -14.01 -18.62
CA MET A 162 8.16 -14.04 -17.67
C MET A 162 9.40 -13.29 -18.14
N ARG A 163 9.63 -13.18 -19.45
CA ARG A 163 10.80 -12.47 -20.04
C ARG A 163 10.91 -10.99 -19.66
N TRP A 164 9.85 -10.40 -19.11
CA TRP A 164 9.79 -8.98 -18.82
C TRP A 164 10.08 -8.62 -17.36
N VAL A 165 10.40 -9.59 -16.53
CA VAL A 165 10.81 -9.34 -15.14
C VAL A 165 12.14 -8.59 -15.11
N GLU A 166 12.21 -7.52 -14.31
CA GLU A 166 13.44 -6.72 -14.18
C GLU A 166 14.40 -7.27 -13.12
N ALA A 167 15.69 -7.08 -13.37
CA ALA A 167 16.71 -7.40 -12.39
C ALA A 167 16.52 -6.56 -11.09
N PRO A 168 16.78 -7.13 -9.91
CA PRO A 168 17.35 -8.46 -9.64
C PRO A 168 16.32 -9.60 -9.50
N TRP A 169 15.05 -9.34 -9.77
CA TRP A 169 13.93 -10.23 -9.46
C TRP A 169 13.79 -11.50 -10.32
N PRO A 170 14.31 -11.59 -11.55
CA PRO A 170 14.21 -12.84 -12.34
C PRO A 170 14.74 -14.06 -11.62
N ASP A 171 15.80 -13.90 -10.83
CA ASP A 171 16.44 -14.99 -10.07
C ASP A 171 15.90 -15.13 -8.63
N THR A 172 14.81 -14.46 -8.30
CA THR A 172 14.26 -14.44 -6.94
C THR A 172 12.96 -15.25 -6.88
N PRO A 173 12.86 -16.24 -5.97
CA PRO A 173 11.59 -16.94 -5.72
C PRO A 173 10.57 -16.02 -5.07
N SER A 174 9.27 -16.37 -5.22
CA SER A 174 8.18 -15.62 -4.60
C SER A 174 8.32 -15.54 -3.07
N VAL A 175 8.00 -14.39 -2.51
CA VAL A 175 7.94 -14.13 -1.06
C VAL A 175 6.52 -13.84 -0.58
N TYR A 176 5.56 -13.93 -1.48
CA TYR A 176 4.17 -13.61 -1.21
C TYR A 176 3.45 -14.79 -0.57
N GLY A 177 2.49 -14.48 0.29
CA GLY A 177 1.66 -15.50 0.91
C GLY A 177 0.62 -16.10 -0.06
N PRO A 178 -0.07 -17.18 0.33
CA PRO A 178 -0.96 -17.95 -0.54
C PRO A 178 -2.10 -17.13 -1.17
N ILE A 179 -2.64 -16.15 -0.47
CA ILE A 179 -3.72 -15.30 -1.02
C ILE A 179 -3.19 -14.37 -2.13
N ALA A 180 -2.01 -13.77 -1.95
CA ALA A 180 -1.40 -12.96 -3.01
C ALA A 180 -1.05 -13.81 -4.22
N SER A 181 -0.44 -14.99 -4.00
CA SER A 181 -0.13 -15.93 -5.07
C SER A 181 -1.38 -16.41 -5.81
N PHE A 182 -2.48 -16.64 -5.10
CA PHE A 182 -3.76 -16.94 -5.74
C PHE A 182 -4.25 -15.80 -6.67
N THR A 183 -4.12 -14.53 -6.25
CA THR A 183 -4.49 -13.40 -7.12
C THR A 183 -3.59 -13.27 -8.34
N GLN A 184 -2.29 -13.56 -8.19
CA GLN A 184 -1.32 -13.60 -9.28
C GLN A 184 -1.63 -14.73 -10.27
N TRP A 185 -1.89 -15.93 -9.76
CA TRP A 185 -2.33 -17.08 -10.56
C TRP A 185 -3.64 -16.77 -11.32
N LEU A 186 -4.62 -16.20 -10.65
CA LEU A 186 -5.90 -15.86 -11.26
C LEU A 186 -5.74 -14.81 -12.36
N ALA A 187 -4.91 -13.78 -12.14
CA ALA A 187 -4.60 -12.78 -13.15
C ALA A 187 -3.93 -13.40 -14.39
N ALA A 188 -2.94 -14.28 -14.17
CA ALA A 188 -2.26 -14.99 -15.25
C ALA A 188 -3.18 -15.97 -15.98
N THR A 189 -4.10 -16.64 -15.28
CA THR A 189 -5.10 -17.52 -15.88
C THR A 189 -6.06 -16.75 -16.78
N LEU A 190 -6.56 -15.59 -16.30
CA LEU A 190 -7.49 -14.74 -17.04
C LEU A 190 -6.82 -14.00 -18.22
N GLY A 191 -5.55 -13.63 -18.06
CA GLY A 191 -4.78 -12.93 -19.09
C GLY A 191 -4.06 -13.85 -20.08
N GLY A 192 -3.87 -15.13 -19.72
CA GLY A 192 -3.16 -16.11 -20.52
C GLY A 192 -1.71 -15.70 -20.82
N GLU A 193 -1.35 -15.69 -22.10
CA GLU A 193 -0.03 -15.28 -22.58
C GLU A 193 0.07 -13.78 -22.92
N ASN A 194 -0.99 -13.02 -22.67
CA ASN A 194 -1.06 -11.62 -22.96
C ASN A 194 -0.74 -10.77 -21.74
N MET A 195 0.47 -10.22 -21.66
CA MET A 195 0.93 -9.37 -20.56
C MET A 195 -0.03 -8.20 -20.29
N HIS A 196 -0.58 -7.59 -21.34
CA HIS A 196 -1.53 -6.47 -21.23
C HIS A 196 -2.78 -6.87 -20.40
N GLN A 197 -3.34 -8.06 -20.67
CA GLN A 197 -4.49 -8.57 -19.93
C GLN A 197 -4.13 -9.02 -18.51
N VAL A 198 -2.98 -9.65 -18.32
CA VAL A 198 -2.49 -10.03 -16.98
C VAL A 198 -2.35 -8.79 -16.10
N VAL A 199 -1.72 -7.73 -16.62
CA VAL A 199 -1.54 -6.46 -15.89
C VAL A 199 -2.88 -5.82 -15.57
N PHE A 200 -3.85 -5.84 -16.49
CA PHE A 200 -5.21 -5.34 -16.20
C PHE A 200 -5.83 -6.01 -14.98
N TRP A 201 -5.78 -7.34 -14.91
CA TRP A 201 -6.36 -8.07 -13.78
C TRP A 201 -5.61 -7.79 -12.47
N LEU A 202 -4.28 -7.68 -12.51
CA LEU A 202 -3.49 -7.30 -11.35
C LEU A 202 -3.84 -5.89 -10.85
N GLN A 203 -4.07 -4.93 -11.77
CA GLN A 203 -4.55 -3.59 -11.41
C GLN A 203 -5.93 -3.64 -10.73
N MET A 204 -6.84 -4.51 -11.20
CA MET A 204 -8.15 -4.68 -10.56
C MET A 204 -8.04 -5.31 -9.17
N PHE A 205 -7.14 -6.28 -9.00
CA PHE A 205 -6.86 -6.88 -7.69
C PHE A 205 -6.14 -5.93 -6.71
N ALA A 206 -5.55 -4.85 -7.18
CA ALA A 206 -5.07 -3.75 -6.34
C ALA A 206 -6.18 -2.72 -6.05
N LEU A 207 -6.94 -2.31 -7.07
CA LEU A 207 -7.98 -1.26 -6.98
C LEU A 207 -9.15 -1.67 -6.08
N ILE A 208 -9.71 -2.87 -6.28
CA ILE A 208 -10.90 -3.31 -5.54
C ILE A 208 -10.63 -3.35 -4.03
N PRO A 209 -9.56 -3.98 -3.53
CA PRO A 209 -9.21 -3.92 -2.11
C PRO A 209 -8.94 -2.50 -1.62
N PHE A 210 -8.31 -1.64 -2.42
CA PHE A 210 -8.09 -0.24 -2.06
C PHE A 210 -9.40 0.51 -1.78
N LEU A 211 -10.40 0.34 -2.63
CA LEU A 211 -11.73 0.93 -2.44
C LEU A 211 -12.44 0.33 -1.22
N ILE A 212 -12.29 -0.97 -0.99
CA ILE A 212 -12.86 -1.65 0.20
C ILE A 212 -12.22 -1.12 1.48
N VAL A 213 -10.89 -0.94 1.52
CA VAL A 213 -10.19 -0.30 2.66
C VAL A 213 -10.80 1.06 2.95
N GLY A 214 -10.92 1.92 1.95
CA GLY A 214 -11.55 3.24 2.12
C GLY A 214 -12.97 3.16 2.68
N LEU A 215 -13.79 2.23 2.17
CA LEU A 215 -15.15 2.02 2.63
C LEU A 215 -15.21 1.57 4.10
N ILE A 216 -14.35 0.63 4.50
CA ILE A 216 -14.29 0.15 5.88
C ILE A 216 -13.87 1.28 6.82
N VAL A 217 -12.83 2.06 6.46
CA VAL A 217 -12.34 3.16 7.30
C VAL A 217 -13.42 4.26 7.47
N VAL A 218 -14.14 4.60 6.39
CA VAL A 218 -15.29 5.52 6.47
C VAL A 218 -16.40 4.99 7.37
N LYS A 219 -16.70 3.68 7.29
CA LYS A 219 -17.69 3.04 8.17
C LYS A 219 -17.23 2.98 9.64
N MET A 220 -15.94 2.82 9.89
CA MET A 220 -15.38 2.88 11.26
C MET A 220 -15.55 4.28 11.88
N ALA A 221 -15.55 5.31 11.06
CA ALA A 221 -15.78 6.71 11.47
C ALA A 221 -17.27 7.10 11.53
N HIS A 222 -18.21 6.14 11.44
CA HIS A 222 -19.65 6.40 11.44
C HIS A 222 -20.08 7.18 12.70
N GLY A 223 -20.98 8.15 12.49
CA GLY A 223 -21.47 9.02 13.57
C GLY A 223 -20.71 10.35 13.72
N ASP A 224 -19.53 10.49 13.10
CA ASP A 224 -18.78 11.75 13.08
C ASP A 224 -18.45 12.19 11.64
N PRO A 225 -19.15 13.21 11.10
CA PRO A 225 -18.92 13.68 9.73
C PRO A 225 -17.50 14.21 9.49
N ALA A 226 -16.84 14.75 10.53
CA ALA A 226 -15.45 15.21 10.39
C ALA A 226 -14.49 14.02 10.24
N PHE A 227 -14.63 13.01 11.08
CA PHE A 227 -13.83 11.78 10.96
C PHE A 227 -14.11 11.04 9.65
N GLN A 228 -15.36 10.95 9.21
CA GLN A 228 -15.71 10.36 7.91
C GLN A 228 -15.06 11.12 6.75
N THR A 229 -15.08 12.45 6.78
CA THR A 229 -14.43 13.27 5.76
C THR A 229 -12.91 13.04 5.75
N ARG A 230 -12.29 13.04 6.94
CA ARG A 230 -10.85 12.73 7.07
C ARG A 230 -10.54 11.31 6.57
N ALA A 231 -11.40 10.32 6.87
CA ALA A 231 -11.24 8.96 6.38
C ALA A 231 -11.19 8.88 4.85
N VAL A 232 -12.08 9.59 4.15
CA VAL A 232 -12.05 9.68 2.68
C VAL A 232 -10.78 10.38 2.19
N LEU A 233 -10.40 11.50 2.82
CA LEU A 233 -9.22 12.28 2.44
C LEU A 233 -7.92 11.48 2.62
N PHE A 234 -7.80 10.67 3.67
CA PHE A 234 -6.60 9.88 3.93
C PHE A 234 -6.56 8.53 3.21
N THR A 235 -7.68 8.09 2.62
CA THR A 235 -7.75 6.84 1.87
C THR A 235 -7.94 7.11 0.37
N VAL A 236 -9.15 6.98 -0.14
CA VAL A 236 -9.45 6.97 -1.59
C VAL A 236 -9.22 8.30 -2.29
N LEU A 237 -9.18 9.41 -1.57
CA LEU A 237 -8.89 10.75 -2.12
C LEU A 237 -7.46 11.22 -1.81
N ASN A 238 -6.63 10.38 -1.22
CA ASN A 238 -5.24 10.71 -0.95
C ASN A 238 -4.40 10.57 -2.23
N PRO A 239 -3.82 11.67 -2.75
CA PRO A 239 -3.06 11.64 -4.00
C PRO A 239 -1.81 10.78 -3.89
N ILE A 240 -1.17 10.69 -2.73
CA ILE A 240 -0.03 9.79 -2.51
C ILE A 240 -0.48 8.32 -2.57
N MET A 241 -1.62 7.97 -1.96
CA MET A 241 -2.14 6.60 -2.02
C MET A 241 -2.54 6.22 -3.45
N ILE A 242 -3.21 7.13 -4.19
CA ILE A 242 -3.54 6.89 -5.59
C ILE A 242 -2.26 6.68 -6.42
N TRP A 243 -1.25 7.53 -6.20
CA TRP A 243 0.02 7.46 -6.93
C TRP A 243 0.83 6.20 -6.58
N SER A 244 0.95 5.84 -5.28
CA SER A 244 1.77 4.71 -4.84
C SER A 244 1.09 3.35 -4.97
N ILE A 245 -0.24 3.30 -5.05
CA ILE A 245 -1.01 2.06 -5.09
C ILE A 245 -1.64 1.86 -6.47
N CYS A 246 -2.50 2.79 -6.88
CA CYS A 246 -3.28 2.62 -8.12
C CYS A 246 -2.40 2.80 -9.36
N ALA A 247 -1.51 3.81 -9.36
CA ALA A 247 -0.59 4.05 -10.46
C ALA A 247 0.61 3.07 -10.51
N GLN A 248 0.73 2.13 -9.58
CA GLN A 248 1.80 1.13 -9.54
C GLN A 248 1.29 -0.31 -9.53
N ALA A 249 -0.02 -0.50 -9.36
CA ALA A 249 -0.65 -1.83 -9.22
C ALA A 249 -0.07 -2.67 -8.06
N HIS A 250 0.26 -2.02 -6.94
CA HIS A 250 0.80 -2.69 -5.78
C HIS A 250 -0.24 -3.56 -5.07
N ASN A 251 0.18 -4.67 -4.45
CA ASN A 251 -0.70 -5.63 -3.78
C ASN A 251 -0.94 -5.34 -2.29
N GLU A 252 -0.33 -4.30 -1.72
CA GLU A 252 -0.51 -3.86 -0.34
C GLU A 252 -1.98 -3.64 0.06
N PRO A 253 -2.86 -3.08 -0.80
CA PRO A 253 -4.27 -2.93 -0.46
C PRO A 253 -4.98 -4.22 -0.13
N LEU A 254 -4.59 -5.33 -0.73
CA LEU A 254 -5.17 -6.64 -0.45
C LEU A 254 -4.88 -7.06 1.01
N THR A 255 -3.66 -6.83 1.48
CA THR A 255 -3.30 -7.07 2.89
C THR A 255 -4.00 -6.10 3.82
N LEU A 256 -4.01 -4.80 3.47
CA LEU A 256 -4.65 -3.76 4.27
C LEU A 256 -6.15 -3.98 4.40
N MET A 257 -6.81 -4.51 3.37
CA MET A 257 -8.24 -4.83 3.41
C MET A 257 -8.56 -5.80 4.55
N PHE A 258 -7.80 -6.87 4.68
CA PHE A 258 -7.97 -7.84 5.75
C PHE A 258 -7.54 -7.29 7.11
N ALA A 259 -6.43 -6.57 7.19
CA ALA A 259 -5.96 -5.97 8.44
C ALA A 259 -6.96 -4.94 8.98
N VAL A 260 -7.48 -4.04 8.13
CA VAL A 260 -8.47 -3.02 8.52
C VAL A 260 -9.82 -3.66 8.86
N ALA A 261 -10.21 -4.74 8.16
CA ALA A 261 -11.36 -5.55 8.57
C ALA A 261 -11.15 -6.15 9.97
N GLY A 262 -9.96 -6.66 10.26
CA GLY A 262 -9.59 -7.11 11.62
C GLY A 262 -9.72 -5.99 12.66
N PHE A 263 -9.25 -4.78 12.36
CA PHE A 263 -9.39 -3.61 13.24
C PHE A 263 -10.86 -3.24 13.47
N TRP A 264 -11.70 -3.35 12.45
CA TRP A 264 -13.15 -3.10 12.61
C TRP A 264 -13.81 -4.05 13.60
N PHE A 265 -13.34 -5.31 13.66
CA PHE A 265 -13.88 -6.30 14.59
C PHE A 265 -13.27 -6.23 15.99
N ILE A 266 -12.19 -5.50 16.23
CA ILE A 266 -11.44 -5.54 17.50
C ILE A 266 -12.27 -5.20 18.74
N ARG A 267 -13.28 -4.32 18.61
CA ARG A 267 -14.22 -4.02 19.71
C ARG A 267 -15.36 -5.03 19.82
N ARG A 268 -15.64 -5.79 18.74
CA ARG A 268 -16.86 -6.60 18.57
C ARG A 268 -16.60 -8.08 18.79
N ASN A 269 -15.61 -8.62 18.09
CA ASN A 269 -15.35 -10.05 18.05
C ASN A 269 -13.85 -10.33 17.83
N ALA A 270 -13.20 -10.84 18.87
CA ALA A 270 -11.76 -11.11 18.84
C ALA A 270 -11.37 -12.24 17.87
N LEU A 271 -12.26 -13.23 17.65
CA LEU A 271 -12.01 -14.29 16.68
C LEU A 271 -12.01 -13.73 15.25
N LEU A 272 -13.03 -12.93 14.89
CA LEU A 272 -13.06 -12.30 13.56
C LEU A 272 -11.92 -11.31 13.36
N ALA A 273 -11.51 -10.61 14.44
CA ALA A 273 -10.31 -9.77 14.40
C ALA A 273 -9.05 -10.61 14.13
N GLY A 274 -8.93 -11.78 14.76
CA GLY A 274 -7.84 -12.73 14.52
C GLY A 274 -7.85 -13.33 13.12
N VAL A 275 -9.02 -13.71 12.60
CA VAL A 275 -9.17 -14.15 11.21
C VAL A 275 -8.71 -13.05 10.25
N GLY A 276 -9.15 -11.81 10.44
CA GLY A 276 -8.76 -10.69 9.58
C GLY A 276 -7.23 -10.50 9.51
N ILE A 277 -6.54 -10.49 10.67
CA ILE A 277 -5.09 -10.33 10.66
C ILE A 277 -4.37 -11.60 10.15
N GLY A 278 -4.94 -12.79 10.37
CA GLY A 278 -4.45 -14.04 9.81
C GLY A 278 -4.51 -14.05 8.27
N LEU A 279 -5.62 -13.61 7.68
CA LEU A 279 -5.77 -13.45 6.23
C LEU A 279 -4.78 -12.40 5.69
N ALA A 280 -4.57 -11.29 6.41
CA ALA A 280 -3.54 -10.30 6.05
C ALA A 280 -2.14 -10.94 6.01
N GLY A 281 -1.80 -11.78 7.00
CA GLY A 281 -0.58 -12.58 7.03
C GLY A 281 -0.47 -13.56 5.85
N CYS A 282 -1.58 -14.12 5.40
CA CYS A 282 -1.63 -14.98 4.21
C CYS A 282 -1.47 -14.22 2.87
N VAL A 283 -1.52 -12.88 2.88
CA VAL A 283 -1.14 -12.06 1.71
C VAL A 283 0.35 -11.71 1.77
N LYS A 284 0.79 -11.13 2.90
CA LYS A 284 2.16 -10.63 3.05
C LYS A 284 2.58 -10.64 4.53
N VAL A 285 3.57 -11.45 4.86
CA VAL A 285 4.06 -11.64 6.25
C VAL A 285 4.64 -10.34 6.83
N SER A 286 5.21 -9.46 5.99
CA SER A 286 5.81 -8.20 6.45
C SER A 286 4.86 -7.28 7.23
N LEU A 287 3.54 -7.47 7.11
CA LEU A 287 2.56 -6.68 7.85
C LEU A 287 2.19 -7.27 9.23
N VAL A 288 3.02 -8.16 9.76
CA VAL A 288 2.92 -8.69 11.14
C VAL A 288 2.82 -7.59 12.21
N TYR A 289 3.34 -6.39 11.94
CA TYR A 289 3.27 -5.24 12.84
C TYR A 289 1.84 -4.85 13.19
N TYR A 290 0.90 -4.97 12.26
CA TYR A 290 -0.53 -4.76 12.56
C TYR A 290 -1.07 -5.80 13.54
N GLY A 291 -0.60 -7.05 13.42
CA GLY A 291 -0.90 -8.11 14.40
C GLY A 291 -0.34 -7.79 15.78
N LEU A 292 0.91 -7.34 15.88
CA LEU A 292 1.51 -6.91 17.14
C LEU A 292 0.74 -5.74 17.76
N ALA A 293 0.28 -4.78 16.94
CA ALA A 293 -0.55 -3.69 17.43
C ALA A 293 -1.89 -4.18 18.00
N MET A 294 -2.52 -5.20 17.40
CA MET A 294 -3.75 -5.80 17.91
C MET A 294 -3.52 -6.60 19.19
N VAL A 295 -2.44 -7.36 19.28
CA VAL A 295 -2.00 -8.05 20.50
C VAL A 295 -1.83 -7.04 21.64
N TRP A 296 -1.15 -5.93 21.38
CA TRP A 296 -0.99 -4.85 22.35
C TRP A 296 -2.32 -4.18 22.71
N GLY A 297 -3.24 -4.07 21.76
CA GLY A 297 -4.60 -3.57 21.97
C GLY A 297 -5.38 -4.39 23.01
N TYR A 298 -5.21 -5.70 23.01
CA TYR A 298 -5.89 -6.61 23.94
C TYR A 298 -5.08 -6.97 25.19
N ARG A 299 -3.93 -6.33 25.47
CA ARG A 299 -3.07 -6.66 26.62
C ARG A 299 -3.78 -6.70 27.99
N HIS A 300 -4.88 -5.96 28.13
CA HIS A 300 -5.71 -5.94 29.35
C HIS A 300 -6.92 -6.88 29.29
N GLN A 301 -7.07 -7.67 28.22
CA GLN A 301 -8.21 -8.57 28.00
C GLN A 301 -7.70 -9.97 27.59
N PRO A 302 -7.13 -10.77 28.53
CA PRO A 302 -6.39 -11.99 28.19
C PRO A 302 -7.21 -13.03 27.43
N ARG A 303 -8.50 -13.17 27.73
CA ARG A 303 -9.38 -14.09 26.97
C ARG A 303 -9.50 -13.68 25.50
N LYS A 304 -9.70 -12.40 25.22
CA LYS A 304 -9.79 -11.89 23.84
C LYS A 304 -8.45 -11.94 23.12
N LEU A 305 -7.35 -11.72 23.85
CA LEU A 305 -5.99 -11.89 23.33
C LEU A 305 -5.76 -13.33 22.86
N VAL A 306 -6.11 -14.32 23.68
CA VAL A 306 -5.99 -15.74 23.29
C VAL A 306 -6.87 -16.05 22.08
N GLN A 307 -8.12 -15.58 22.04
CA GLN A 307 -9.01 -15.76 20.89
C GLN A 307 -8.43 -15.16 19.60
N LEU A 308 -7.89 -13.93 19.68
CA LEU A 308 -7.22 -13.27 18.56
C LEU A 308 -6.05 -14.12 18.02
N CYS A 309 -5.14 -14.51 18.94
CA CYS A 309 -3.93 -15.25 18.58
C CYS A 309 -4.25 -16.63 18.00
N LEU A 310 -5.19 -17.37 18.62
CA LEU A 310 -5.61 -18.68 18.12
C LEU A 310 -6.25 -18.58 16.73
N ALA A 311 -7.18 -17.63 16.54
CA ALA A 311 -7.83 -17.45 15.25
C ALA A 311 -6.83 -17.03 14.16
N ALA A 312 -5.88 -16.14 14.47
CA ALA A 312 -4.83 -15.76 13.54
C ALA A 312 -3.90 -16.94 13.21
N ALA A 313 -3.46 -17.68 14.24
CA ALA A 313 -2.58 -18.84 14.05
C ALA A 313 -3.24 -19.95 13.22
N VAL A 314 -4.52 -20.27 13.51
CA VAL A 314 -5.28 -21.24 12.71
C VAL A 314 -5.44 -20.77 11.27
N THR A 315 -5.78 -19.49 11.04
CA THR A 315 -5.95 -18.95 9.69
C THR A 315 -4.65 -19.01 8.90
N ILE A 316 -3.53 -18.61 9.50
CA ILE A 316 -2.20 -18.66 8.89
C ILE A 316 -1.81 -20.13 8.66
N GLY A 317 -1.98 -20.99 9.67
CA GLY A 317 -1.64 -22.40 9.58
C GLY A 317 -2.41 -23.13 8.49
N LEU A 318 -3.71 -22.87 8.34
CA LEU A 318 -4.51 -23.42 7.24
C LEU A 318 -4.10 -22.84 5.89
N GLY A 319 -3.92 -21.51 5.80
CA GLY A 319 -3.55 -20.85 4.54
C GLY A 319 -2.22 -21.35 4.00
N TYR A 320 -1.18 -21.30 4.80
CA TYR A 320 0.14 -21.77 4.39
C TYR A 320 0.23 -23.31 4.32
N GLY A 321 -0.30 -24.01 5.32
CA GLY A 321 -0.19 -25.47 5.38
C GLY A 321 -0.92 -26.21 4.26
N LEU A 322 -2.04 -25.66 3.77
CA LEU A 322 -2.81 -26.30 2.68
C LEU A 322 -2.40 -25.82 1.29
N PHE A 323 -1.92 -24.59 1.13
CA PHE A 323 -1.75 -24.00 -0.19
C PHE A 323 -0.32 -23.58 -0.53
N ALA A 324 0.55 -23.34 0.44
CA ALA A 324 1.90 -22.84 0.18
C ALA A 324 2.84 -23.03 1.38
N PRO A 325 3.15 -24.26 1.82
CA PRO A 325 3.98 -24.47 3.01
C PRO A 325 5.39 -23.89 2.84
N GLU A 326 5.94 -23.87 1.63
CA GLU A 326 7.27 -23.33 1.31
C GLU A 326 7.34 -21.82 1.46
N ALA A 327 6.21 -21.11 1.30
CA ALA A 327 6.14 -19.66 1.39
C ALA A 327 6.50 -19.10 2.79
N LEU A 328 6.27 -19.86 3.86
CA LEU A 328 6.68 -19.47 5.22
C LEU A 328 8.19 -19.24 5.33
N PHE A 329 8.97 -20.09 4.66
CA PHE A 329 10.43 -20.01 4.66
C PHE A 329 10.96 -19.04 3.60
N ALA A 330 10.20 -18.84 2.51
CA ALA A 330 10.57 -17.92 1.44
C ALA A 330 10.63 -16.46 1.93
N ALA A 331 9.69 -16.04 2.76
CA ALA A 331 9.67 -14.69 3.31
C ALA A 331 10.91 -14.37 4.16
N ALA A 332 11.47 -15.35 4.87
CA ALA A 332 12.67 -15.17 5.68
C ALA A 332 13.94 -14.95 4.84
N ARG A 333 13.99 -15.48 3.62
CA ARG A 333 15.15 -15.34 2.72
C ARG A 333 15.41 -13.89 2.29
N ASN A 334 14.37 -13.06 2.18
CA ASN A 334 14.47 -11.69 1.68
C ASN A 334 14.59 -10.62 2.77
N THR A 335 14.70 -10.98 4.05
CA THR A 335 14.80 -10.01 5.16
C THR A 335 16.12 -9.22 5.14
N SER A 336 17.11 -9.64 4.38
CA SER A 336 18.43 -8.99 4.27
C SER A 336 18.57 -8.07 3.06
N TYR A 337 17.51 -7.87 2.26
CA TYR A 337 17.55 -6.92 1.16
C TYR A 337 17.63 -5.47 1.65
N VAL A 338 18.57 -4.72 1.08
CA VAL A 338 18.69 -3.28 1.30
C VAL A 338 18.02 -2.57 0.12
N SER A 339 17.03 -1.74 0.40
CA SER A 339 16.29 -1.02 -0.65
C SER A 339 17.18 0.05 -1.29
N ALA A 340 17.22 0.04 -2.64
CA ALA A 340 17.90 1.09 -3.40
C ALA A 340 17.29 2.47 -3.10
N GLY A 341 18.11 3.50 -3.00
CA GLY A 341 17.70 4.86 -2.67
C GLY A 341 17.36 5.10 -1.19
N SER A 342 17.46 4.08 -0.34
CA SER A 342 17.26 4.24 1.10
C SER A 342 18.53 4.76 1.80
N TRP A 343 18.34 5.39 2.98
CA TRP A 343 19.50 5.79 3.81
C TRP A 343 20.36 4.59 4.24
N THR A 344 19.78 3.40 4.32
CA THR A 344 20.50 2.17 4.66
C THR A 344 21.41 1.71 3.54
N GLU A 345 21.14 2.07 2.28
CA GLU A 345 22.01 1.75 1.14
C GLU A 345 23.38 2.42 1.27
N TRP A 346 23.40 3.69 1.64
CA TRP A 346 24.66 4.42 1.86
C TRP A 346 25.52 3.80 2.96
N LEU A 347 24.90 3.45 4.09
CA LEU A 347 25.59 2.79 5.19
C LEU A 347 26.00 1.35 4.82
N HIS A 348 25.18 0.66 4.03
CA HIS A 348 25.53 -0.66 3.52
C HIS A 348 26.72 -0.62 2.57
N ALA A 349 26.77 0.34 1.65
CA ALA A 349 27.92 0.53 0.76
C ALA A 349 29.23 0.74 1.55
N LEU A 350 29.20 1.59 2.59
CA LEU A 350 30.33 1.78 3.49
C LEU A 350 30.68 0.50 4.26
N GLY A 351 29.67 -0.20 4.77
CA GLY A 351 29.84 -1.47 5.49
C GLY A 351 30.42 -2.58 4.61
N THR A 352 30.04 -2.61 3.35
CA THR A 352 30.54 -3.60 2.40
C THR A 352 32.05 -3.52 2.22
N VAL A 353 32.59 -2.30 2.17
CA VAL A 353 34.05 -2.06 2.05
C VAL A 353 34.81 -2.45 3.33
N THR A 354 34.18 -2.35 4.50
CA THR A 354 34.85 -2.54 5.80
C THR A 354 34.71 -3.95 6.37
N ILE A 355 33.51 -4.55 6.28
CA ILE A 355 33.18 -5.84 6.91
C ILE A 355 32.62 -6.88 5.92
N GLY A 356 32.49 -6.51 4.64
CA GLY A 356 31.95 -7.38 3.59
C GLY A 356 30.43 -7.31 3.46
N ASP A 357 29.89 -7.77 2.32
CA ASP A 357 28.47 -7.62 1.94
C ASP A 357 27.51 -8.31 2.95
N GLY A 358 27.73 -9.59 3.23
CA GLY A 358 26.84 -10.37 4.10
C GLY A 358 26.75 -9.85 5.54
N PRO A 359 27.86 -9.60 6.24
CA PRO A 359 27.82 -8.97 7.56
C PRO A 359 27.19 -7.59 7.54
N SER A 360 27.51 -6.74 6.54
CA SER A 360 26.91 -5.42 6.39
C SER A 360 25.38 -5.48 6.28
N ARG A 361 24.81 -6.36 5.47
CA ARG A 361 23.36 -6.56 5.36
C ARG A 361 22.72 -6.91 6.70
N ARG A 362 23.32 -7.83 7.47
CA ARG A 362 22.81 -8.22 8.81
C ARG A 362 22.82 -7.05 9.77
N VAL A 363 23.90 -6.28 9.78
CA VAL A 363 24.01 -5.08 10.63
C VAL A 363 22.94 -4.06 10.26
N MET A 364 22.73 -3.78 8.97
CA MET A 364 21.72 -2.83 8.51
C MET A 364 20.29 -3.30 8.86
N SER A 365 19.98 -4.58 8.69
CA SER A 365 18.69 -5.14 9.08
C SER A 365 18.44 -5.01 10.60
N THR A 366 19.47 -5.32 11.41
CA THR A 366 19.38 -5.20 12.87
C THR A 366 19.21 -3.74 13.33
N LEU A 367 20.03 -2.83 12.77
CA LEU A 367 19.92 -1.39 13.08
C LEU A 367 18.58 -0.81 12.64
N GLY A 368 18.05 -1.24 11.48
CA GLY A 368 16.72 -0.85 11.01
C GLY A 368 15.62 -1.27 11.99
N LEU A 369 15.69 -2.50 12.50
CA LEU A 369 14.72 -3.02 13.46
C LEU A 369 14.82 -2.27 14.81
N ILE A 370 16.02 -2.07 15.33
CA ILE A 370 16.24 -1.30 16.57
C ILE A 370 15.76 0.14 16.37
N GLY A 371 16.12 0.77 15.24
CA GLY A 371 15.68 2.12 14.90
C GLY A 371 14.17 2.26 14.87
N LEU A 372 13.46 1.29 14.29
CA LEU A 372 11.99 1.25 14.29
C LEU A 372 11.43 1.35 15.71
N PHE A 373 11.88 0.48 16.62
CA PHE A 373 11.38 0.47 18.00
C PHE A 373 11.78 1.72 18.79
N VAL A 374 12.99 2.25 18.57
CA VAL A 374 13.43 3.51 19.21
C VAL A 374 12.57 4.68 18.74
N ILE A 375 12.35 4.82 17.44
CA ILE A 375 11.50 5.87 16.88
C ILE A 375 10.06 5.72 17.38
N ALA A 376 9.50 4.51 17.36
CA ALA A 376 8.17 4.23 17.88
C ALA A 376 8.05 4.61 19.37
N TRP A 377 9.06 4.29 20.17
CA TRP A 377 9.10 4.68 21.57
C TRP A 377 9.17 6.19 21.75
N MET A 378 10.03 6.90 21.02
CA MET A 378 10.14 8.36 21.07
C MET A 378 8.81 9.02 20.67
N LEU A 379 8.22 8.62 19.56
CA LEU A 379 6.92 9.12 19.09
C LEU A 379 5.81 8.83 20.10
N SER A 380 5.84 7.69 20.77
CA SER A 380 4.87 7.35 21.79
C SER A 380 4.85 8.31 23.00
N ARG A 381 5.97 9.01 23.24
CA ARG A 381 6.10 10.01 24.31
C ARG A 381 5.52 11.37 23.93
N VAL A 382 5.54 11.69 22.64
CA VAL A 382 5.17 13.02 22.11
C VAL A 382 3.73 13.04 21.61
N LEU A 383 3.29 11.96 20.93
CA LEU A 383 1.97 11.92 20.33
C LEU A 383 0.84 11.83 21.39
N PRO A 384 -0.20 12.66 21.29
CA PRO A 384 -1.33 12.65 22.21
C PRO A 384 -2.16 11.35 22.07
N TRP A 385 -2.89 11.02 23.14
CA TRP A 385 -3.91 9.98 23.09
C TRP A 385 -5.20 10.54 22.53
N VAL A 386 -5.59 10.05 21.34
CA VAL A 386 -6.83 10.46 20.66
C VAL A 386 -7.73 9.22 20.59
N THR A 387 -8.94 9.33 21.12
CA THR A 387 -9.91 8.21 21.12
C THR A 387 -10.33 7.89 19.68
N ALA A 388 -10.25 6.61 19.32
CA ALA A 388 -10.73 6.14 18.02
C ALA A 388 -12.26 6.30 17.92
N PRO A 389 -12.81 6.63 16.74
CA PRO A 389 -14.23 6.82 16.52
C PRO A 389 -15.08 5.64 17.01
N GLY A 390 -16.33 5.91 17.45
CA GLY A 390 -17.28 4.88 17.89
C GLY A 390 -16.97 4.25 19.26
N GLY A 391 -16.09 4.85 20.06
CA GLY A 391 -15.90 4.47 21.47
C GLY A 391 -17.10 4.91 22.32
N ALA A 392 -17.38 4.18 23.42
CA ALA A 392 -18.40 4.60 24.37
C ALA A 392 -17.98 5.92 25.05
N PRO A 393 -18.92 6.86 25.28
CA PRO A 393 -18.62 8.11 25.96
C PRO A 393 -17.98 7.85 27.33
N GLY A 394 -16.91 8.58 27.66
CA GLY A 394 -16.20 8.45 28.93
C GLY A 394 -15.21 7.26 29.02
N THR A 395 -15.05 6.48 27.98
CA THR A 395 -14.03 5.41 27.95
C THR A 395 -12.62 6.03 27.93
N ASP A 396 -11.76 5.60 28.86
CA ASP A 396 -10.35 5.99 28.83
C ASP A 396 -9.69 5.46 27.53
N PRO A 397 -9.13 6.35 26.70
CA PRO A 397 -8.45 5.96 25.45
C PRO A 397 -7.36 4.89 25.66
N ARG A 398 -6.76 4.87 26.83
CA ARG A 398 -5.68 3.92 27.22
C ARG A 398 -6.21 2.51 27.53
N ARG A 399 -7.53 2.33 27.61
CA ARG A 399 -8.18 1.04 27.86
C ARG A 399 -9.03 0.56 26.68
N ASP A 400 -9.29 1.40 25.71
CA ASP A 400 -10.03 1.02 24.50
C ASP A 400 -9.13 0.24 23.51
N PRO A 401 -9.44 -1.01 23.21
CA PRO A 401 -8.59 -1.86 22.36
C PRO A 401 -8.34 -1.27 20.97
N LEU A 402 -9.35 -0.65 20.35
CA LEU A 402 -9.20 -0.06 19.01
C LEU A 402 -8.28 1.16 19.04
N THR A 403 -8.45 2.05 20.01
CA THR A 403 -7.59 3.23 20.19
C THR A 403 -6.14 2.82 20.40
N ILE A 404 -5.89 1.82 21.26
CA ILE A 404 -4.55 1.30 21.51
C ILE A 404 -3.97 0.70 20.22
N THR A 405 -4.74 -0.13 19.52
CA THR A 405 -4.32 -0.79 18.29
C THR A 405 -3.95 0.23 17.20
N VAL A 406 -4.85 1.17 16.91
CA VAL A 406 -4.61 2.20 15.87
C VAL A 406 -3.39 3.06 16.22
N ARG A 407 -3.27 3.48 17.50
CA ARG A 407 -2.10 4.22 17.95
C ARG A 407 -0.82 3.42 17.80
N THR A 408 -0.82 2.14 18.21
CA THR A 408 0.37 1.28 18.10
C THR A 408 0.72 1.01 16.64
N ALA A 409 -0.27 0.75 15.78
CA ALA A 409 -0.05 0.58 14.34
C ALA A 409 0.49 1.83 13.65
N ALA A 410 0.14 3.03 14.15
CA ALA A 410 0.68 4.30 13.64
C ALA A 410 2.09 4.61 14.15
N LEU A 411 2.55 3.93 15.19
CA LEU A 411 3.90 4.08 15.77
C LEU A 411 4.90 3.09 15.17
N LEU A 412 4.43 1.93 14.72
CA LEU A 412 5.21 0.87 14.07
C LEU A 412 5.25 1.03 12.56
#